data_e5cb1325b5ab53d47ebd9cf63010d021
#
_entry.id   e5cb1325b5ab53d47ebd9cf63010d021
#
_cell.length_a   1.000
_cell.length_b   1.000
_cell.length_c   1.000
_cell.angle_alpha   90.00
_cell.angle_beta   90.00
_cell.angle_gamma   90.00
#
_symmetry.space_group_name_H-M   'P 1'
#
loop_
_entity.id
_entity.type
_entity.pdbx_description
1 polymer ?
#
loop_
_entity_poly.entity_id
_entity_poly.type
_entity_poly.pdbx_seq_one_letter_code
_entity_poly.pdbx_strand_id
1 'polypeptide(L)'
;SIVIVHLDNGFDAALYDYNLDTVLKYGGKFDMIGMSLYPYWAMDSKKQPDAETTITNCMANIRRVGKKYDKDVMIVETGFEVDEKNPQIMEEGRKQLERIIQEAHHQTDGRCRGVFYWEPQCKPRTYKLGAFSSKGVPTAIMDGFIER
;
A
#
# COMPACT_ATOMS: atom_id res chain seq x y z
N SER A 1 10.47 -19.40 9.93
CA SER A 1 10.24 -17.95 9.70
C SER A 1 9.85 -17.72 8.26
N ILE A 2 8.97 -16.74 8.00
CA ILE A 2 8.60 -16.29 6.66
C ILE A 2 9.50 -15.09 6.31
N VAL A 3 10.16 -15.14 5.15
CA VAL A 3 11.01 -14.06 4.65
C VAL A 3 10.22 -13.26 3.61
N ILE A 4 10.02 -11.97 3.86
CA ILE A 4 9.33 -11.04 2.96
C ILE A 4 10.36 -10.12 2.33
N VAL A 5 10.48 -10.08 1.01
CA VAL A 5 11.23 -9.03 0.30
C VAL A 5 10.29 -7.85 0.08
N HIS A 6 10.61 -6.74 0.73
CA HIS A 6 9.79 -5.54 0.70
C HIS A 6 10.40 -4.49 -0.23
N LEU A 7 9.58 -3.98 -1.15
CA LEU A 7 9.93 -2.91 -2.08
C LEU A 7 8.88 -1.80 -2.04
N ASP A 8 9.34 -0.58 -2.27
CA ASP A 8 8.48 0.60 -2.42
C ASP A 8 7.75 0.63 -3.77
N ASN A 9 6.89 1.62 -3.99
CA ASN A 9 6.18 1.87 -5.26
C ASN A 9 5.51 0.61 -5.84
N GLY A 10 4.58 0.02 -5.11
CA GLY A 10 3.88 -1.21 -5.51
C GLY A 10 3.27 -1.19 -6.91
N PHE A 11 3.05 0.00 -7.48
CA PHE A 11 2.57 0.21 -8.85
C PHE A 11 3.66 0.06 -9.93
N ASP A 12 4.96 0.05 -9.57
CA ASP A 12 6.07 0.06 -10.54
C ASP A 12 6.53 -1.36 -10.89
N ALA A 13 5.96 -1.91 -11.96
CA ALA A 13 6.25 -3.27 -12.42
C ALA A 13 7.75 -3.50 -12.73
N ALA A 14 8.42 -2.50 -13.31
CA ALA A 14 9.83 -2.63 -13.70
C ALA A 14 10.76 -2.66 -12.47
N LEU A 15 10.44 -1.88 -11.43
CA LEU A 15 11.16 -1.90 -10.16
C LEU A 15 11.13 -3.30 -9.53
N TYR A 16 9.95 -3.93 -9.53
CA TYR A 16 9.78 -5.27 -8.97
C TYR A 16 10.53 -6.32 -9.77
N ASP A 17 10.44 -6.30 -11.10
CA ASP A 17 11.17 -7.24 -11.94
C ASP A 17 12.67 -7.13 -11.73
N TYR A 18 13.22 -5.91 -11.76
CA TYR A 18 14.66 -5.69 -11.58
C TYR A 18 15.15 -6.24 -10.24
N ASN A 19 14.48 -5.91 -9.15
CA ASN A 19 14.94 -6.30 -7.81
C ASN A 19 14.74 -7.79 -7.54
N LEU A 20 13.56 -8.34 -7.83
CA LEU A 20 13.24 -9.73 -7.52
C LEU A 20 14.04 -10.69 -8.41
N ASP A 21 14.19 -10.39 -9.71
CA ASP A 21 15.04 -11.18 -10.61
C ASP A 21 16.51 -11.11 -10.15
N THR A 22 16.97 -9.96 -9.68
CA THR A 22 18.34 -9.81 -9.15
C THR A 22 18.54 -10.63 -7.87
N VAL A 23 17.59 -10.60 -6.92
CA VAL A 23 17.68 -11.42 -5.70
C VAL A 23 17.80 -12.90 -6.07
N LEU A 24 16.94 -13.39 -6.96
CA LEU A 24 16.94 -14.80 -7.39
C LEU A 24 18.21 -15.16 -8.17
N LYS A 25 18.69 -14.29 -9.05
CA LYS A 25 19.92 -14.49 -9.83
C LYS A 25 21.14 -14.74 -8.96
N TYR A 26 21.21 -14.07 -7.80
CA TYR A 26 22.33 -14.23 -6.87
C TYR A 26 22.04 -15.24 -5.75
N GLY A 27 21.06 -16.11 -5.92
CA GLY A 27 20.75 -17.22 -5.00
C GLY A 27 19.97 -16.81 -3.74
N GLY A 28 19.45 -15.59 -3.71
CA GLY A 28 18.54 -15.15 -2.65
C GLY A 28 17.23 -15.91 -2.69
N LYS A 29 16.60 -16.07 -1.52
CA LYS A 29 15.31 -16.76 -1.37
C LYS A 29 14.37 -15.90 -0.56
N PHE A 30 13.10 -15.94 -0.92
CA PHE A 30 12.02 -15.29 -0.17
C PHE A 30 10.75 -16.12 -0.27
N ASP A 31 9.87 -15.94 0.71
CA ASP A 31 8.61 -16.67 0.81
C ASP A 31 7.43 -15.83 0.31
N MET A 32 7.53 -14.50 0.45
CA MET A 32 6.48 -13.56 0.13
C MET A 32 7.05 -12.24 -0.39
N ILE A 33 6.26 -11.50 -1.16
CA ILE A 33 6.60 -10.18 -1.68
C ILE A 33 5.83 -9.12 -0.88
N GLY A 34 6.53 -8.15 -0.30
CA GLY A 34 5.96 -6.99 0.36
C GLY A 34 5.96 -5.76 -0.56
N MET A 35 4.87 -5.00 -0.55
CA MET A 35 4.73 -3.77 -1.33
C MET A 35 4.36 -2.60 -0.43
N SER A 36 4.98 -1.43 -0.64
CA SER A 36 4.43 -0.16 -0.16
C SER A 36 3.49 0.42 -1.21
N LEU A 37 2.34 0.91 -0.77
CA LEU A 37 1.37 1.59 -1.61
C LEU A 37 0.95 2.91 -0.99
N TYR A 38 1.54 4.00 -1.46
CA TYR A 38 1.25 5.36 -1.01
C TYR A 38 0.78 6.22 -2.20
N PRO A 39 -0.53 6.34 -2.45
CA PRO A 39 -1.02 7.20 -3.52
C PRO A 39 -0.51 8.64 -3.40
N TYR A 40 -0.44 9.16 -2.18
CA TYR A 40 0.09 10.51 -1.92
C TYR A 40 1.50 10.70 -2.50
N TRP A 41 2.45 9.84 -2.13
CA TRP A 41 3.84 9.97 -2.60
C TRP A 41 4.01 9.69 -4.10
N ALA A 42 3.18 8.82 -4.65
CA ALA A 42 3.17 8.54 -6.09
C ALA A 42 2.79 9.77 -6.92
N MET A 43 1.81 10.54 -6.46
CA MET A 43 1.38 11.79 -7.09
C MET A 43 2.36 12.94 -6.82
N ASP A 44 2.82 13.11 -5.58
CA ASP A 44 3.75 14.17 -5.18
C ASP A 44 5.08 14.07 -5.97
N SER A 45 5.58 12.85 -6.16
CA SER A 45 6.76 12.58 -7.00
C SER A 45 6.48 12.56 -8.50
N LYS A 46 5.25 12.80 -8.94
CA LYS A 46 4.79 12.78 -10.35
C LYS A 46 5.02 11.43 -11.06
N LYS A 47 5.14 10.34 -10.31
CA LYS A 47 5.24 8.98 -10.86
C LYS A 47 3.90 8.45 -11.32
N GLN A 48 2.82 8.92 -10.72
CA GLN A 48 1.45 8.56 -11.08
C GLN A 48 0.58 9.82 -11.18
N PRO A 49 -0.42 9.83 -12.07
CA PRO A 49 -1.27 11.01 -12.30
C PRO A 49 -2.27 11.25 -11.16
N ASP A 50 -2.76 10.17 -10.54
CA ASP A 50 -3.79 10.21 -9.51
C ASP A 50 -3.79 8.94 -8.63
N ALA A 51 -4.56 8.98 -7.54
CA ALA A 51 -4.68 7.87 -6.61
C ALA A 51 -5.37 6.64 -7.23
N GLU A 52 -6.38 6.86 -8.06
CA GLU A 52 -7.13 5.80 -8.74
C GLU A 52 -6.22 4.93 -9.61
N THR A 53 -5.43 5.58 -10.47
CA THR A 53 -4.44 4.92 -11.34
C THR A 53 -3.37 4.23 -10.51
N THR A 54 -2.90 4.87 -9.43
CA THR A 54 -1.89 4.29 -8.53
C THR A 54 -2.37 2.96 -7.93
N ILE A 55 -3.58 2.93 -7.39
CA ILE A 55 -4.19 1.73 -6.80
C ILE A 55 -4.38 0.66 -7.87
N THR A 56 -4.98 1.01 -9.00
CA THR A 56 -5.22 0.07 -10.11
C THR A 56 -3.92 -0.58 -10.59
N ASN A 57 -2.87 0.21 -10.80
CA ASN A 57 -1.56 -0.31 -11.23
C ASN A 57 -0.92 -1.22 -10.18
N CYS A 58 -1.09 -0.90 -8.88
CA CYS A 58 -0.60 -1.76 -7.80
C CYS A 58 -1.32 -3.11 -7.79
N MET A 59 -2.65 -3.14 -7.91
CA MET A 59 -3.43 -4.39 -7.96
C MET A 59 -3.03 -5.25 -9.16
N ALA A 60 -2.82 -4.62 -10.33
CA ALA A 60 -2.32 -5.31 -11.51
C ALA A 60 -0.92 -5.89 -11.28
N ASN A 61 -0.02 -5.15 -10.62
CA ASN A 61 1.32 -5.61 -10.31
C ASN A 61 1.32 -6.75 -9.29
N ILE A 62 0.45 -6.73 -8.28
CA ILE A 62 0.29 -7.84 -7.32
C ILE A 62 -0.03 -9.14 -8.07
N ARG A 63 -1.03 -9.13 -8.95
CA ARG A 63 -1.37 -10.31 -9.77
C ARG A 63 -0.19 -10.79 -10.60
N ARG A 64 0.48 -9.84 -11.26
CA ARG A 64 1.60 -10.12 -12.16
C ARG A 64 2.79 -10.76 -11.44
N VAL A 65 3.27 -10.16 -10.36
CA VAL A 65 4.42 -10.69 -9.61
C VAL A 65 4.05 -11.96 -8.86
N GLY A 66 2.86 -12.03 -8.29
CA GLY A 66 2.36 -13.23 -7.63
C GLY A 66 2.36 -14.44 -8.55
N LYS A 67 1.94 -14.25 -9.81
CA LYS A 67 1.98 -15.28 -10.86
C LYS A 67 3.41 -15.57 -11.33
N LYS A 68 4.22 -14.52 -11.63
CA LYS A 68 5.57 -14.65 -12.16
C LYS A 68 6.49 -15.42 -11.21
N TYR A 69 6.43 -15.13 -9.93
CA TYR A 69 7.33 -15.72 -8.93
C TYR A 69 6.69 -16.86 -8.14
N ASP A 70 5.42 -17.15 -8.37
CA ASP A 70 4.61 -18.11 -7.60
C ASP A 70 4.69 -17.83 -6.09
N LYS A 71 4.42 -16.59 -5.71
CA LYS A 71 4.47 -16.11 -4.33
C LYS A 71 3.20 -15.35 -3.97
N ASP A 72 2.85 -15.44 -2.71
CA ASP A 72 1.88 -14.52 -2.11
C ASP A 72 2.49 -13.12 -1.99
N VAL A 73 1.61 -12.14 -1.97
CA VAL A 73 1.97 -10.73 -1.86
C VAL A 73 1.25 -10.12 -0.66
N MET A 74 1.81 -9.09 -0.08
CA MET A 74 1.19 -8.31 0.98
C MET A 74 1.47 -6.83 0.75
N ILE A 75 0.48 -5.98 0.93
CA ILE A 75 0.70 -4.55 1.07
C ILE A 75 1.16 -4.33 2.52
N VAL A 76 2.45 -4.17 2.72
CA VAL A 76 3.06 -4.08 4.06
C VAL A 76 3.13 -2.66 4.58
N GLU A 77 2.89 -1.67 3.72
CA GLU A 77 2.78 -0.26 4.08
C GLU A 77 1.77 0.46 3.21
N THR A 78 0.92 1.25 3.84
CA THR A 78 0.10 2.29 3.21
C THR A 78 -0.16 3.41 4.22
N GLY A 79 -0.62 4.55 3.76
CA GLY A 79 -0.97 5.68 4.62
C GLY A 79 -1.60 6.82 3.82
N PHE A 80 -2.38 7.65 4.49
CA PHE A 80 -3.17 8.73 3.89
C PHE A 80 -3.03 10.00 4.70
N GLU A 81 -3.14 11.14 4.02
CA GLU A 81 -2.91 12.44 4.64
C GLU A 81 -3.95 12.76 5.73
N VAL A 82 -3.44 13.15 6.89
CA VAL A 82 -4.26 13.70 7.99
C VAL A 82 -4.16 15.21 7.95
N ASP A 83 -5.23 15.87 7.54
CA ASP A 83 -5.39 17.32 7.63
C ASP A 83 -6.62 17.65 8.48
N GLU A 84 -6.40 18.00 9.76
CA GLU A 84 -7.47 18.34 10.72
C GLU A 84 -8.24 19.62 10.32
N LYS A 85 -7.70 20.44 9.43
CA LYS A 85 -8.36 21.64 8.91
C LYS A 85 -9.24 21.37 7.70
N ASN A 86 -9.00 20.23 7.02
CA ASN A 86 -9.74 19.82 5.85
C ASN A 86 -10.23 18.36 5.98
N PRO A 87 -11.38 18.13 6.63
CA PRO A 87 -11.94 16.79 6.82
C PRO A 87 -12.19 16.02 5.53
N GLN A 88 -12.34 16.71 4.39
CA GLN A 88 -12.52 16.10 3.09
C GLN A 88 -11.33 15.23 2.69
N ILE A 89 -10.10 15.68 2.99
CA ILE A 89 -8.88 14.90 2.71
C ILE A 89 -8.88 13.58 3.46
N MET A 90 -9.31 13.59 4.73
CA MET A 90 -9.40 12.38 5.54
C MET A 90 -10.49 11.42 5.04
N GLU A 91 -11.60 11.96 4.56
CA GLU A 91 -12.67 11.15 3.95
C GLU A 91 -12.23 10.51 2.61
N GLU A 92 -11.48 11.25 1.79
CA GLU A 92 -10.85 10.69 0.60
C GLU A 92 -9.85 9.57 0.96
N GLY A 93 -9.02 9.77 1.99
CA GLY A 93 -8.11 8.74 2.51
C GLY A 93 -8.85 7.49 2.98
N ARG A 94 -9.99 7.65 3.67
CA ARG A 94 -10.87 6.55 4.08
C ARG A 94 -11.35 5.73 2.88
N LYS A 95 -11.87 6.41 1.84
CA LYS A 95 -12.37 5.75 0.63
C LYS A 95 -11.26 5.01 -0.11
N GLN A 96 -10.07 5.60 -0.20
CA GLN A 96 -8.93 4.95 -0.82
C GLN A 96 -8.48 3.71 -0.03
N LEU A 97 -8.45 3.78 1.31
CA LEU A 97 -8.12 2.63 2.15
C LEU A 97 -9.14 1.50 1.99
N GLU A 98 -10.43 1.82 2.07
CA GLU A 98 -11.53 0.86 1.84
C GLU A 98 -11.38 0.18 0.47
N ARG A 99 -11.14 0.96 -0.59
CA ARG A 99 -10.92 0.44 -1.93
C ARG A 99 -9.71 -0.49 -2.00
N ILE A 100 -8.57 -0.09 -1.42
CA ILE A 100 -7.35 -0.92 -1.41
C ILE A 100 -7.62 -2.27 -0.75
N ILE A 101 -8.30 -2.28 0.40
CA ILE A 101 -8.62 -3.51 1.12
C ILE A 101 -9.54 -4.41 0.28
N GLN A 102 -10.61 -3.85 -0.28
CA GLN A 102 -11.56 -4.61 -1.10
C GLN A 102 -10.90 -5.17 -2.37
N GLU A 103 -10.15 -4.35 -3.10
CA GLU A 103 -9.47 -4.79 -4.33
C GLU A 103 -8.33 -5.76 -4.04
N ALA A 104 -7.58 -5.59 -2.96
CA ALA A 104 -6.56 -6.53 -2.52
C ALA A 104 -7.15 -7.92 -2.28
N HIS A 105 -8.36 -7.98 -1.74
CA HIS A 105 -9.06 -9.25 -1.53
C HIS A 105 -9.62 -9.85 -2.84
N HIS A 106 -10.29 -9.03 -3.67
CA HIS A 106 -11.09 -9.52 -4.79
C HIS A 106 -10.38 -9.48 -6.16
N GLN A 107 -9.39 -8.60 -6.36
CA GLN A 107 -8.81 -8.35 -7.68
C GLN A 107 -7.38 -8.85 -7.86
N THR A 108 -6.89 -9.67 -6.95
CA THR A 108 -5.49 -10.15 -6.96
C THR A 108 -5.36 -11.66 -7.16
N ASP A 109 -6.42 -12.32 -7.64
CA ASP A 109 -6.47 -13.78 -7.79
C ASP A 109 -6.12 -14.54 -6.49
N GLY A 110 -6.50 -13.95 -5.33
CA GLY A 110 -6.19 -14.48 -4.01
C GLY A 110 -4.72 -14.38 -3.60
N ARG A 111 -3.90 -13.65 -4.36
CA ARG A 111 -2.47 -13.51 -4.08
C ARG A 111 -2.17 -12.51 -2.97
N CYS A 112 -2.99 -11.49 -2.75
CA CYS A 112 -2.78 -10.53 -1.67
C CYS A 112 -3.31 -11.09 -0.34
N ARG A 113 -2.44 -11.17 0.67
CA ARG A 113 -2.77 -11.74 1.99
C ARG A 113 -3.20 -10.72 3.02
N GLY A 114 -3.05 -9.43 2.72
CA GLY A 114 -3.49 -8.39 3.63
C GLY A 114 -2.89 -7.03 3.33
N VAL A 115 -3.35 -6.06 4.11
CA VAL A 115 -2.93 -4.67 4.04
C VAL A 115 -2.56 -4.19 5.43
N PHE A 116 -1.35 -3.69 5.60
CA PHE A 116 -0.89 -3.03 6.83
C PHE A 116 -0.80 -1.52 6.61
N TYR A 117 -1.27 -0.79 7.62
CA TYR A 117 -1.12 0.65 7.71
C TYR A 117 0.19 0.99 8.42
N TRP A 118 0.98 1.90 7.83
CA TRP A 118 2.26 2.32 8.41
C TRP A 118 2.06 3.42 9.45
N GLU A 119 2.54 3.17 10.66
CA GLU A 119 2.55 4.13 11.77
C GLU A 119 1.23 4.92 11.96
N PRO A 120 0.05 4.27 12.01
CA PRO A 120 -1.23 4.96 12.05
C PRO A 120 -1.35 5.94 13.23
N GLN A 121 -0.70 5.65 14.36
CA GLN A 121 -0.78 6.45 15.59
C GLN A 121 0.10 7.70 15.56
N CYS A 122 0.96 7.86 14.56
CA CYS A 122 1.80 9.04 14.44
C CYS A 122 0.96 10.31 14.34
N LYS A 123 1.35 11.32 15.13
CA LYS A 123 0.71 12.63 15.03
C LYS A 123 1.02 13.30 13.70
N PRO A 124 0.08 14.05 13.10
CA PRO A 124 0.27 14.68 11.77
C PRO A 124 1.51 15.59 11.68
N ARG A 125 1.92 16.20 12.79
CA ARG A 125 3.14 17.02 12.85
C ARG A 125 4.43 16.22 12.68
N THR A 126 4.42 14.95 13.10
CA THR A 126 5.59 14.06 13.03
C THR A 126 5.60 13.31 11.70
N TYR A 127 4.46 12.78 11.31
CA TYR A 127 4.27 12.04 10.07
C TYR A 127 2.85 12.27 9.53
N LYS A 128 2.74 12.91 8.40
CA LYS A 128 1.46 13.38 7.89
C LYS A 128 0.55 12.29 7.31
N LEU A 129 1.09 11.13 6.98
CA LEU A 129 0.33 10.00 6.42
C LEU A 129 -0.09 8.98 7.49
N GLY A 130 -0.28 9.43 8.72
CA GLY A 130 -0.86 8.65 9.79
C GLY A 130 -2.37 8.46 9.64
N ALA A 131 -3.04 8.11 10.73
CA ALA A 131 -4.50 7.97 10.78
C ALA A 131 -5.12 8.53 12.07
N PHE A 132 -4.30 9.18 12.90
CA PHE A 132 -4.72 9.75 14.17
C PHE A 132 -4.52 11.26 14.17
N SER A 133 -5.41 11.96 14.87
CA SER A 133 -5.36 13.40 15.07
C SER A 133 -4.17 13.83 15.95
N SER A 134 -3.89 15.12 16.00
CA SER A 134 -2.90 15.72 16.93
C SER A 134 -3.20 15.41 18.41
N LYS A 135 -4.45 15.10 18.74
CA LYS A 135 -4.91 14.70 20.08
C LYS A 135 -4.80 13.19 20.33
N GLY A 136 -4.33 12.40 19.34
CA GLY A 136 -4.22 10.95 19.47
C GLY A 136 -5.57 10.21 19.36
N VAL A 137 -6.54 10.80 18.70
CA VAL A 137 -7.85 10.19 18.44
C VAL A 137 -7.88 9.68 16.99
N PRO A 138 -8.40 8.47 16.71
CA PRO A 138 -8.58 7.99 15.35
C PRO A 138 -9.38 8.99 14.51
N THR A 139 -8.96 9.20 13.27
CA THR A 139 -9.67 10.00 12.27
C THR A 139 -10.58 9.10 11.41
N ALA A 140 -11.39 9.72 10.54
CA ALA A 140 -12.24 9.01 9.61
C ALA A 140 -11.48 7.98 8.74
N ILE A 141 -10.18 8.18 8.52
CA ILE A 141 -9.35 7.24 7.73
C ILE A 141 -9.42 5.81 8.30
N MET A 142 -9.43 5.67 9.64
CA MET A 142 -9.50 4.35 10.30
C MET A 142 -10.81 3.60 10.03
N ASP A 143 -11.89 4.31 9.69
CA ASP A 143 -13.16 3.69 9.32
C ASP A 143 -13.07 2.93 7.99
N GLY A 144 -12.01 3.13 7.20
CA GLY A 144 -11.72 2.34 6.01
C GLY A 144 -11.44 0.85 6.27
N PHE A 145 -11.13 0.47 7.52
CA PHE A 145 -11.00 -0.93 7.95
C PHE A 145 -12.33 -1.59 8.34
N ILE A 146 -13.42 -0.83 8.43
CA ILE A 146 -14.72 -1.36 8.83
C ILE A 146 -15.41 -1.96 7.60
N GLU A 147 -15.68 -3.26 7.63
CA GLU A 147 -16.56 -3.90 6.63
C GLU A 147 -17.97 -3.29 6.73
N ARG A 148 -18.52 -2.87 5.60
CA ARG A 148 -19.88 -2.32 5.49
C ARG A 148 -20.71 -3.18 4.58
#